data_16f29b0c8b32555fc9663801a93ab97e
#
_entry.id   16f29b0c8b32555fc9663801a93ab97e
#
_cell.length_a   1.000
_cell.length_b   1.000
_cell.length_c   1.000
_cell.angle_alpha   90.00
_cell.angle_beta   90.00
_cell.angle_gamma   90.00
#
_symmetry.space_group_name_H-M   'P 1'
#
loop_
_entity.id
_entity.type
_entity.pdbx_description
1 polymer ?
#
loop_
_entity_poly.entity_id
_entity_poly.type
_entity_poly.pdbx_seq_one_letter_code
_entity_poly.pdbx_strand_id
1 'polypeptide(L)'
;MLKKTITYEDYFGTVRTEDFYFNLSQTELSDMQMSVEGGLNVMLDKMIQAKNNKDIYNTFVEIVCKAYGEVSPDGRYFLKEDEEGHKLYKKFRQSPAYDAIMDEICQNETTIAEFCQGIIPKKAVEPQDHQKAQNIHPVK
;
A
#
# COMPACT_ATOMS: atom_id res chain seq x y z
N MET A 1 -0.19 -3.24 7.67
CA MET A 1 -0.41 -3.99 6.42
C MET A 1 -1.87 -3.96 6.05
N LEU A 2 -2.16 -3.72 4.79
CA LEU A 2 -3.53 -3.66 4.28
C LEU A 2 -3.79 -4.89 3.43
N LYS A 3 -4.92 -5.56 3.67
CA LYS A 3 -5.36 -6.69 2.86
C LYS A 3 -6.58 -6.27 2.05
N LYS A 4 -6.56 -6.57 0.76
CA LYS A 4 -7.69 -6.37 -0.14
C LYS A 4 -8.14 -7.71 -0.68
N THR A 5 -9.40 -8.07 -0.45
CA THR A 5 -9.98 -9.29 -1.02
C THR A 5 -10.76 -8.89 -2.26
N ILE A 6 -10.37 -9.42 -3.41
CA ILE A 6 -10.88 -8.98 -4.70
C ILE A 6 -11.43 -10.17 -5.47
N THR A 7 -12.62 -9.98 -6.04
CA THR A 7 -13.20 -10.93 -6.98
C THR A 7 -13.06 -10.36 -8.38
N TYR A 8 -12.46 -11.13 -9.26
CA TYR A 8 -12.20 -10.70 -10.64
C TYR A 8 -12.25 -11.90 -11.57
N GLU A 9 -12.34 -11.64 -12.86
CA GLU A 9 -12.34 -12.68 -13.89
C GLU A 9 -10.96 -12.71 -14.54
N ASP A 10 -10.34 -13.88 -14.59
CA ASP A 10 -9.03 -14.02 -15.20
C ASP A 10 -9.14 -14.08 -16.74
N TYR A 11 -8.01 -14.18 -17.42
CA TYR A 11 -8.01 -14.14 -18.88
C TYR A 11 -8.58 -15.40 -19.53
N PHE A 12 -8.86 -16.44 -18.78
CA PHE A 12 -9.57 -17.61 -19.28
C PHE A 12 -11.07 -17.55 -18.97
N GLY A 13 -11.53 -16.46 -18.35
CA GLY A 13 -12.93 -16.31 -17.99
C GLY A 13 -13.29 -16.95 -16.66
N THR A 14 -12.31 -17.40 -15.89
CA THR A 14 -12.57 -18.00 -14.58
C THR A 14 -12.68 -16.92 -13.52
N VAL A 15 -13.74 -16.98 -12.73
CA VAL A 15 -13.92 -16.04 -11.61
C VAL A 15 -13.04 -16.50 -10.45
N ARG A 16 -12.25 -15.54 -9.91
CA ARG A 16 -11.35 -15.80 -8.80
C ARG A 16 -11.62 -14.80 -7.68
N THR A 17 -11.49 -15.27 -6.45
CA THR A 17 -11.51 -14.40 -5.27
C THR A 17 -10.20 -14.61 -4.54
N GLU A 18 -9.38 -13.57 -4.49
CA GLU A 18 -8.04 -13.66 -3.94
C GLU A 18 -7.72 -12.49 -3.04
N ASP A 19 -6.80 -12.70 -2.11
CA ASP A 19 -6.34 -11.68 -1.20
C ASP A 19 -5.05 -11.05 -1.74
N PHE A 20 -4.99 -9.73 -1.68
CA PHE A 20 -3.81 -8.97 -2.09
C PHE A 20 -3.36 -8.12 -0.92
N TYR A 21 -2.05 -7.98 -0.75
CA TYR A 21 -1.48 -7.33 0.42
C TYR A 21 -0.62 -6.14 0.03
N PHE A 22 -0.73 -5.08 0.83
CA PHE A 22 -0.01 -3.83 0.60
C PHE A 22 0.57 -3.34 1.93
N ASN A 23 1.84 -2.97 1.91
CA ASN A 23 2.51 -2.51 3.11
C ASN A 23 3.76 -1.70 2.75
N LEU A 24 3.98 -0.61 3.46
CA LEU A 24 5.24 0.11 3.41
C LEU A 24 5.94 -0.10 4.74
N SER A 25 7.21 -0.52 4.68
CA SER A 25 8.02 -0.60 5.89
C SER A 25 8.40 0.80 6.35
N GLN A 26 8.90 0.92 7.56
CA GLN A 26 9.36 2.21 8.08
C GLN A 26 10.43 2.81 7.18
N THR A 27 11.36 1.99 6.70
CA THR A 27 12.41 2.45 5.80
C THR A 27 11.85 2.91 4.46
N GLU A 28 10.91 2.16 3.89
CA GLU A 28 10.29 2.53 2.63
C GLU A 28 9.52 3.83 2.75
N LEU A 29 8.81 4.01 3.87
CA LEU A 29 8.08 5.25 4.10
C LEU A 29 9.02 6.44 4.21
N SER A 30 10.14 6.28 4.92
CA SER A 30 11.14 7.33 5.04
C SER A 30 11.72 7.72 3.69
N ASP A 31 12.06 6.73 2.86
CA ASP A 31 12.54 6.99 1.51
C ASP A 31 11.52 7.76 0.70
N MET A 32 10.25 7.37 0.81
CA MET A 32 9.18 8.01 0.06
C MET A 32 8.96 9.46 0.50
N GLN A 33 9.05 9.73 1.80
CA GLN A 33 8.91 11.10 2.30
C GLN A 33 10.05 11.99 1.84
N MET A 34 11.21 11.43 1.60
CA MET A 34 12.34 12.17 1.05
C MET A 34 12.21 12.38 -0.46
N SER A 35 11.55 11.45 -1.15
CA SER A 35 11.41 11.46 -2.60
C SER A 35 10.19 12.25 -3.08
N VAL A 36 9.11 12.24 -2.30
CA VAL A 36 7.87 12.94 -2.63
C VAL A 36 7.85 14.24 -1.87
N GLU A 37 7.82 15.35 -2.60
CA GLU A 37 7.82 16.67 -1.98
C GLU A 37 6.63 16.82 -1.02
N GLY A 38 6.94 17.10 0.24
CA GLY A 38 5.94 17.27 1.29
C GLY A 38 5.45 15.96 1.90
N GLY A 39 5.96 14.81 1.42
CA GLY A 39 5.61 13.52 1.99
C GLY A 39 4.29 12.97 1.51
N LEU A 40 3.91 11.83 2.08
CA LEU A 40 2.72 11.10 1.66
C LEU A 40 1.42 11.87 1.90
N ASN A 41 1.32 12.61 3.00
CA ASN A 41 0.12 13.37 3.32
C ASN A 41 -0.14 14.48 2.29
N VAL A 42 0.91 15.17 1.86
CA VAL A 42 0.77 16.20 0.85
C VAL A 42 0.40 15.59 -0.49
N MET A 43 1.00 14.43 -0.80
CA MET A 43 0.64 13.69 -2.00
C MET A 43 -0.82 13.31 -2.02
N LEU A 44 -1.35 12.84 -0.88
CA LEU A 44 -2.75 12.47 -0.75
C LEU A 44 -3.66 13.67 -1.00
N ASP A 45 -3.33 14.81 -0.39
CA ASP A 45 -4.12 16.03 -0.58
C ASP A 45 -4.16 16.43 -2.05
N LYS A 46 -3.02 16.35 -2.73
CA LYS A 46 -2.95 16.67 -4.16
C LYS A 46 -3.79 15.72 -5.01
N MET A 47 -3.78 14.43 -4.66
CA MET A 47 -4.63 13.45 -5.34
C MET A 47 -6.10 13.79 -5.23
N ILE A 48 -6.54 14.18 -4.04
CA ILE A 48 -7.93 14.50 -3.79
C ILE A 48 -8.34 15.76 -4.54
N GLN A 49 -7.50 16.78 -4.56
CA GLN A 49 -7.85 18.07 -5.12
C GLN A 49 -7.70 18.16 -6.64
N ALA A 50 -6.77 17.41 -7.20
CA ALA A 50 -6.43 17.51 -8.62
C ALA A 50 -6.60 16.18 -9.32
N LYS A 51 -7.81 15.67 -9.31
CA LYS A 51 -8.14 14.32 -9.79
C LYS A 51 -7.69 14.01 -11.22
N ASN A 52 -7.62 15.04 -12.05
CA ASN A 52 -7.28 14.84 -13.46
C ASN A 52 -5.81 15.11 -13.76
N ASN A 53 -4.99 15.35 -12.74
CA ASN A 53 -3.58 15.58 -12.94
C ASN A 53 -2.87 14.23 -13.12
N LYS A 54 -2.40 14.01 -14.34
CA LYS A 54 -1.78 12.73 -14.69
C LYS A 54 -0.50 12.46 -13.89
N ASP A 55 0.28 13.48 -13.61
CA ASP A 55 1.53 13.31 -12.87
C ASP A 55 1.26 12.85 -11.45
N ILE A 56 0.24 13.43 -10.83
CA ILE A 56 -0.17 13.04 -9.47
C ILE A 56 -0.72 11.62 -9.49
N TYR A 57 -1.53 11.29 -10.47
CA TYR A 57 -2.05 9.93 -10.62
C TYR A 57 -0.90 8.92 -10.79
N ASN A 58 0.06 9.23 -11.65
CA ASN A 58 1.20 8.34 -11.87
C ASN A 58 2.01 8.13 -10.60
N THR A 59 2.19 9.20 -9.82
CA THR A 59 2.87 9.08 -8.53
C THR A 59 2.10 8.17 -7.58
N PHE A 60 0.79 8.28 -7.57
CA PHE A 60 -0.04 7.40 -6.75
C PHE A 60 0.08 5.93 -7.19
N VAL A 61 0.11 5.67 -8.49
CA VAL A 61 0.33 4.33 -9.03
C VAL A 61 1.68 3.78 -8.55
N GLU A 62 2.72 4.61 -8.54
CA GLU A 62 4.01 4.19 -8.03
C GLU A 62 3.94 3.80 -6.55
N ILE A 63 3.18 4.53 -5.77
CA ILE A 63 2.98 4.23 -4.35
C ILE A 63 2.28 2.88 -4.19
N VAL A 64 1.24 2.63 -4.97
CA VAL A 64 0.52 1.36 -4.92
C VAL A 64 1.46 0.20 -5.27
N CYS A 65 2.24 0.36 -6.33
CA CYS A 65 3.19 -0.66 -6.75
C CYS A 65 4.28 -0.89 -5.71
N LYS A 66 4.77 0.17 -5.08
CA LYS A 66 5.78 0.06 -4.04
C LYS A 66 5.24 -0.65 -2.81
N ALA A 67 3.96 -0.47 -2.51
CA ALA A 67 3.33 -1.10 -1.35
C ALA A 67 2.98 -2.57 -1.58
N TYR A 68 2.80 -2.98 -2.83
CA TYR A 68 2.40 -4.36 -3.13
C TYR A 68 3.46 -5.36 -2.69
N GLY A 69 3.00 -6.50 -2.18
CA GLY A 69 3.88 -7.59 -1.84
C GLY A 69 3.12 -8.82 -1.40
N GLU A 70 3.87 -9.81 -0.95
CA GLU A 70 3.31 -11.08 -0.49
C GLU A 70 3.87 -11.44 0.87
N VAL A 71 3.01 -11.95 1.74
CA VAL A 71 3.45 -12.40 3.06
C VAL A 71 4.07 -13.78 2.93
N SER A 72 5.26 -13.97 3.50
CA SER A 72 5.88 -15.30 3.50
C SER A 72 5.03 -16.29 4.28
N PRO A 73 5.13 -17.61 3.98
CA PRO A 73 4.30 -18.61 4.66
C PRO A 73 4.43 -18.59 6.18
N ASP A 74 5.61 -18.25 6.70
CA ASP A 74 5.83 -18.18 8.15
C ASP A 74 5.51 -16.81 8.75
N GLY A 75 5.10 -15.85 7.92
CA GLY A 75 4.71 -14.52 8.37
C GLY A 75 5.85 -13.60 8.74
N ARG A 76 7.09 -14.00 8.54
CA ARG A 76 8.25 -13.21 8.97
C ARG A 76 8.64 -12.13 7.98
N TYR A 77 8.31 -12.31 6.70
CA TYR A 77 8.75 -11.40 5.66
C TYR A 77 7.58 -10.91 4.83
N PHE A 78 7.65 -9.65 4.46
CA PHE A 78 6.76 -9.10 3.44
C PHE A 78 7.57 -8.99 2.16
N LEU A 79 7.34 -9.90 1.24
CA LEU A 79 8.19 -10.09 0.07
C LEU A 79 7.82 -9.10 -1.02
N LYS A 80 8.83 -8.40 -1.52
CA LYS A 80 8.70 -7.45 -2.64
C LYS A 80 9.32 -8.00 -3.91
N GLU A 81 10.15 -9.03 -3.79
CA GLU A 81 10.87 -9.63 -4.90
C GLU A 81 10.81 -11.14 -4.78
N ASP A 82 10.95 -11.83 -5.92
CA ASP A 82 11.08 -13.28 -5.93
C ASP A 82 12.55 -13.67 -5.67
N GLU A 83 12.83 -14.98 -5.70
CA GLU A 83 14.17 -15.49 -5.42
C GLU A 83 15.21 -15.06 -6.45
N GLU A 84 14.76 -14.68 -7.64
CA GLU A 84 15.64 -14.21 -8.71
C GLU A 84 15.81 -12.71 -8.74
N GLY A 85 15.18 -12.00 -7.81
CA GLY A 85 15.29 -10.55 -7.74
C GLY A 85 14.28 -9.78 -8.58
N HIS A 86 13.29 -10.46 -9.16
CA HIS A 86 12.25 -9.80 -9.94
C HIS A 86 11.23 -9.14 -8.99
N LYS A 87 10.88 -7.89 -9.29
CA LYS A 87 9.90 -7.17 -8.48
C LYS A 87 8.51 -7.77 -8.67
N LEU A 88 7.86 -8.14 -7.57
CA LEU A 88 6.56 -8.82 -7.62
C LEU A 88 5.47 -7.93 -8.21
N TYR A 89 5.54 -6.62 -7.99
CA TYR A 89 4.52 -5.70 -8.50
C TYR A 89 4.42 -5.73 -10.04
N LYS A 90 5.50 -6.08 -10.73
CA LYS A 90 5.50 -6.09 -12.19
C LYS A 90 4.51 -7.10 -12.76
N LYS A 91 4.45 -8.27 -12.15
CA LYS A 91 3.51 -9.30 -12.55
C LYS A 91 2.09 -8.94 -12.13
N PHE A 92 1.93 -8.46 -10.89
CA PHE A 92 0.65 -8.00 -10.38
C PHE A 92 0.04 -6.95 -11.29
N ARG A 93 0.84 -5.99 -11.74
CA ARG A 93 0.38 -4.89 -12.57
C ARG A 93 -0.13 -5.35 -13.94
N GLN A 94 0.24 -6.54 -14.35
CA GLN A 94 -0.21 -7.12 -15.62
C GLN A 94 -1.45 -8.00 -15.46
N SER A 95 -1.98 -8.13 -14.25
CA SER A 95 -3.13 -8.98 -13.98
C SER A 95 -4.43 -8.17 -14.03
N PRO A 96 -5.57 -8.82 -14.33
CA PRO A 96 -6.86 -8.12 -14.25
C PRO A 96 -7.24 -7.74 -12.82
N ALA A 97 -6.66 -8.40 -11.84
CA ALA A 97 -6.86 -8.03 -10.44
C ALA A 97 -6.36 -6.62 -10.15
N TYR A 98 -5.27 -6.21 -10.80
CA TYR A 98 -4.73 -4.85 -10.63
C TYR A 98 -5.78 -3.80 -11.01
N ASP A 99 -6.44 -4.00 -12.16
CA ASP A 99 -7.47 -3.06 -12.61
C ASP A 99 -8.63 -2.99 -11.60
N ALA A 100 -9.06 -4.14 -11.10
CA ALA A 100 -10.16 -4.20 -10.13
C ALA A 100 -9.78 -3.48 -8.82
N ILE A 101 -8.55 -3.66 -8.38
CA ILE A 101 -8.04 -3.00 -7.17
C ILE A 101 -7.95 -1.50 -7.36
N MET A 102 -7.40 -1.05 -8.49
CA MET A 102 -7.29 0.37 -8.77
C MET A 102 -8.66 1.04 -8.86
N ASP A 103 -9.63 0.38 -9.48
CA ASP A 103 -11.00 0.90 -9.52
C ASP A 103 -11.56 1.07 -8.11
N GLU A 104 -11.35 0.09 -7.25
CA GLU A 104 -11.85 0.16 -5.88
C GLU A 104 -11.16 1.25 -5.07
N ILE A 105 -9.85 1.35 -5.16
CA ILE A 105 -9.09 2.35 -4.41
C ILE A 105 -9.44 3.77 -4.86
N CYS A 106 -9.62 3.97 -6.16
CA CYS A 106 -9.79 5.29 -6.72
C CYS A 106 -11.25 5.74 -6.84
N GLN A 107 -12.19 5.06 -6.18
CA GLN A 107 -13.61 5.40 -6.28
C GLN A 107 -13.92 6.79 -5.75
N ASN A 108 -13.33 7.16 -4.61
CA ASN A 108 -13.60 8.44 -3.98
C ASN A 108 -12.47 8.80 -3.01
N GLU A 109 -12.59 9.99 -2.40
CA GLU A 109 -11.58 10.48 -1.47
C GLU A 109 -11.40 9.57 -0.26
N THR A 110 -12.49 9.02 0.24
CA THR A 110 -12.44 8.16 1.41
C THR A 110 -11.66 6.88 1.11
N THR A 111 -11.89 6.24 -0.03
CA THR A 111 -11.20 5.01 -0.37
C THR A 111 -9.72 5.24 -0.62
N ILE A 112 -9.37 6.37 -1.23
CA ILE A 112 -7.95 6.75 -1.41
C ILE A 112 -7.28 6.95 -0.05
N ALA A 113 -7.93 7.67 0.85
CA ALA A 113 -7.38 7.92 2.18
C ALA A 113 -7.22 6.64 2.99
N GLU A 114 -8.21 5.77 2.92
CA GLU A 114 -8.15 4.48 3.62
C GLU A 114 -6.99 3.63 3.12
N PHE A 115 -6.77 3.60 1.83
CA PHE A 115 -5.64 2.88 1.27
C PHE A 115 -4.32 3.42 1.80
N CYS A 116 -4.15 4.74 1.71
CA CYS A 116 -2.89 5.36 2.16
C CYS A 116 -2.63 5.13 3.64
N GLN A 117 -3.67 5.22 4.46
CA GLN A 117 -3.52 4.97 5.89
C GLN A 117 -3.24 3.51 6.21
N GLY A 118 -3.83 2.61 5.42
CA GLY A 118 -3.66 1.18 5.65
C GLY A 118 -2.27 0.65 5.35
N ILE A 119 -1.53 1.31 4.47
CA ILE A 119 -0.21 0.84 4.04
C ILE A 119 0.94 1.37 4.91
N ILE A 120 0.71 2.40 5.71
CA ILE A 120 1.79 2.98 6.52
C ILE A 120 1.98 2.21 7.83
N PRO A 121 3.20 2.19 8.37
CA PRO A 121 3.46 1.50 9.63
C PRO A 121 2.74 2.18 10.78
N LYS A 122 2.20 1.40 11.69
CA LYS A 122 1.50 1.94 12.85
C LYS A 122 2.40 2.76 13.75
N LYS A 123 3.66 2.37 13.87
CA LYS A 123 4.63 3.13 14.68
C LYS A 123 4.84 4.54 14.16
N ALA A 124 4.81 4.71 12.84
CA ALA A 124 4.98 6.03 12.25
C ALA A 124 3.78 6.92 12.54
N VAL A 125 2.62 6.33 12.80
CA VAL A 125 1.38 7.07 13.05
C VAL A 125 1.24 7.44 14.52
N GLU A 126 1.66 6.54 15.44
CA GLU A 126 1.38 6.69 16.87
C GLU A 126 2.61 6.47 17.75
N PRO A 127 3.68 7.25 17.58
CA PRO A 127 4.90 7.03 18.39
C PRO A 127 4.66 7.27 19.87
N GLN A 128 3.84 8.26 20.25
CA GLN A 128 3.56 8.54 21.65
C GLN A 128 2.79 7.42 22.31
N ASP A 129 1.82 6.87 21.64
CA ASP A 129 1.01 5.79 22.16
C ASP A 129 1.86 4.56 22.41
N HIS A 130 2.76 4.28 21.52
CA HIS A 130 3.69 3.17 21.68
C HIS A 130 4.55 3.34 22.93
N GLN A 131 5.05 4.53 23.19
CA GLN A 131 5.84 4.82 24.36
C GLN A 131 5.03 4.68 25.63
N LYS A 132 3.81 5.15 25.62
CA LYS A 132 2.93 5.01 26.77
C LYS A 132 2.67 3.56 27.12
N ALA A 133 2.44 2.74 26.15
CA ALA A 133 2.20 1.33 26.35
C ALA A 133 3.38 0.64 27.02
N GLN A 134 4.58 1.03 26.66
CA GLN A 134 5.79 0.47 27.24
C GLN A 134 6.02 0.93 28.67
N ASN A 135 5.67 2.15 28.98
CA ASN A 135 5.88 2.70 30.31
C ASN A 135 4.96 2.09 31.31
N ILE A 136 3.84 1.74 30.92
CA ILE A 136 2.90 1.14 31.77
C ILE A 136 3.35 -0.21 32.24
N HIS A 137 4.12 -0.42 32.29
CA HIS A 137 4.47 -1.51 32.49
C HIS A 137 5.20 -1.73 33.03
N PRO A 138 5.02 -1.12 32.98
CA PRO A 138 5.28 -0.95 33.31
C PRO A 138 5.50 -0.82 33.56
N VAL A 139 5.60 -0.79 33.70
CA VAL A 139 5.68 -0.18 33.91
C VAL A 139 5.69 -0.11 34.20
N LYS A 140 5.68 -0.46 34.45
CA LYS A 140 5.51 0.08 34.91
C LYS A 140 5.29 0.06 35.37
#